data_1ec9c1e9d24cc07668d1cd0ebb252ab5
#
_entry.id   1ec9c1e9d24cc07668d1cd0ebb252ab5
#
_cell.length_a   1.000
_cell.length_b   1.000
_cell.length_c   1.000
_cell.angle_alpha   90.00
_cell.angle_beta   90.00
_cell.angle_gamma   90.00
#
_symmetry.space_group_name_H-M   'P 1'
#
loop_
_entity.id
_entity.type
_entity.pdbx_description
1 polymer ?
#
loop_
_entity_poly.entity_id
_entity_poly.type
_entity_poly.pdbx_seq_one_letter_code
_entity_poly.pdbx_strand_id
1 'polypeptide(L)'
;QALLHRYSGQADIRVGVPVANRNRVETEGLIGFFVNTQVLDAQVQGSMTFVDLLAQVKQASLGAQAHQDLPFEQLVHALAPDRQLSHSPLFQVMFNHQGGVAAQALQLPGLQVESLDWSSHTAQFDLTLDTHEADGALAATLSYATDLFDAATVQRMAGHWLNLLHGIVADPQQRIGELALLDASEQQQNIAQWNPNPRSFPTEACAHHLIAEQARLRPDAIAVRFNEQTLSYGELNRQANRRAHQLIALGVGPDVLVGLAAERGVEMIVGLLAILKAGGAYVP
;
A
#
# COMPACT_ATOMS: atom_id res chain seq x y z
N GLN A 1 7.47 10.19 -2.78
CA GLN A 1 7.37 9.07 -3.72
C GLN A 1 7.08 7.74 -3.01
N ALA A 2 7.77 7.37 -1.92
CA ALA A 2 7.49 6.14 -1.16
C ALA A 2 6.02 6.04 -0.69
N LEU A 3 5.45 7.13 -0.13
CA LEU A 3 4.04 7.17 0.25
C LEU A 3 3.12 6.91 -0.94
N LEU A 4 3.37 7.57 -2.07
CA LEU A 4 2.55 7.42 -3.28
C LEU A 4 2.61 5.99 -3.82
N HIS A 5 3.79 5.37 -3.84
CA HIS A 5 3.94 3.95 -4.18
C HIS A 5 3.10 3.05 -3.26
N ARG A 6 3.16 3.27 -1.94
CA ARG A 6 2.43 2.47 -0.95
C ARG A 6 0.90 2.61 -1.08
N TYR A 7 0.40 3.75 -1.54
CA TYR A 7 -1.03 4.00 -1.77
C TYR A 7 -1.52 3.47 -3.12
N SER A 8 -0.74 3.69 -4.19
CA SER A 8 -1.17 3.38 -5.55
C SER A 8 -0.78 1.97 -6.02
N GLY A 9 0.23 1.36 -5.41
CA GLY A 9 0.86 0.13 -5.90
C GLY A 9 1.69 0.31 -7.19
N GLN A 10 1.78 1.53 -7.71
CA GLN A 10 2.55 1.84 -8.92
C GLN A 10 4.04 1.85 -8.62
N ALA A 11 4.85 1.33 -9.55
CA ALA A 11 6.30 1.37 -9.45
C ALA A 11 6.87 2.70 -10.00
N ASP A 12 6.27 3.23 -11.06
CA ASP A 12 6.68 4.49 -11.70
C ASP A 12 5.98 5.67 -11.01
N ILE A 13 6.72 6.42 -10.20
CA ILE A 13 6.19 7.52 -9.38
C ILE A 13 6.78 8.85 -9.82
N ARG A 14 5.95 9.67 -10.45
CA ARG A 14 6.30 11.00 -10.92
C ARG A 14 5.77 12.09 -10.02
N VAL A 15 6.64 13.05 -9.71
CA VAL A 15 6.30 14.20 -8.87
C VAL A 15 6.80 15.47 -9.56
N GLY A 16 5.93 16.47 -9.69
CA GLY A 16 6.33 17.81 -10.14
C GLY A 16 7.07 18.55 -9.04
N VAL A 17 8.14 19.26 -9.40
CA VAL A 17 8.90 20.09 -8.49
C VAL A 17 9.12 21.46 -9.14
N PRO A 18 8.68 22.57 -8.51
CA PRO A 18 8.92 23.89 -9.03
C PRO A 18 10.38 24.27 -8.83
N VAL A 19 10.96 24.98 -9.78
CA VAL A 19 12.30 25.55 -9.70
C VAL A 19 12.25 27.05 -9.99
N ALA A 20 13.00 27.83 -9.25
CA ALA A 20 13.01 29.28 -9.38
C ALA A 20 13.53 29.76 -10.76
N ASN A 21 14.33 28.92 -11.43
CA ASN A 21 14.93 29.18 -12.74
C ASN A 21 15.69 30.52 -12.81
N ARG A 22 16.39 30.88 -11.70
CA ARG A 22 17.20 32.09 -11.54
C ARG A 22 18.68 31.73 -11.42
N ASN A 23 19.24 31.16 -12.49
CA ASN A 23 20.60 30.56 -12.53
C ASN A 23 21.68 31.60 -12.82
N ARG A 24 21.29 32.85 -13.08
CA ARG A 24 22.19 33.92 -13.45
C ARG A 24 22.05 35.07 -12.47
N VAL A 25 23.15 35.65 -12.05
CA VAL A 25 23.19 36.77 -11.12
C VAL A 25 22.31 37.94 -11.61
N GLU A 26 22.27 38.14 -12.92
CA GLU A 26 21.46 39.19 -13.55
C GLU A 26 19.95 38.98 -13.38
N THR A 27 19.51 37.73 -13.13
CA THR A 27 18.08 37.37 -12.98
C THR A 27 17.63 37.33 -11.51
N GLU A 28 18.58 37.30 -10.57
CA GLU A 28 18.24 37.18 -9.13
C GLU A 28 17.38 38.32 -8.60
N GLY A 29 17.73 39.53 -8.95
CA GLY A 29 17.04 40.75 -8.50
C GLY A 29 15.86 41.21 -9.35
N LEU A 30 15.56 40.51 -10.45
CA LEU A 30 14.49 40.92 -11.36
C LEU A 30 13.12 40.52 -10.84
N ILE A 31 12.15 41.43 -10.92
CA ILE A 31 10.75 41.13 -10.68
C ILE A 31 10.15 40.52 -11.94
N GLY A 32 9.58 39.29 -11.83
CA GLY A 32 8.98 38.60 -12.96
C GLY A 32 8.73 37.13 -12.67
N PHE A 33 8.01 36.50 -13.58
CA PHE A 33 7.71 35.05 -13.51
C PHE A 33 8.81 34.25 -14.22
N PHE A 34 9.66 33.58 -13.46
CA PHE A 34 10.77 32.76 -13.96
C PHE A 34 10.59 31.27 -13.63
N VAL A 35 9.60 30.94 -12.76
CA VAL A 35 9.39 29.58 -12.29
C VAL A 35 9.16 28.63 -13.43
N ASN A 36 9.89 27.53 -13.41
CA ASN A 36 9.67 26.38 -14.29
C ASN A 36 9.32 25.14 -13.43
N THR A 37 8.79 24.10 -14.05
CA THR A 37 8.46 22.86 -13.37
C THR A 37 9.30 21.73 -13.91
N GLN A 38 9.93 20.98 -13.03
CA GLN A 38 10.63 19.74 -13.34
C GLN A 38 9.78 18.54 -12.94
N VAL A 39 9.95 17.41 -13.64
CA VAL A 39 9.31 16.15 -13.29
C VAL A 39 10.39 15.21 -12.77
N LEU A 40 10.28 14.82 -11.50
CA LEU A 40 11.16 13.84 -10.88
C LEU A 40 10.49 12.47 -10.92
N ASP A 41 11.08 11.59 -11.71
CA ASP A 41 10.66 10.20 -11.85
C ASP A 41 11.48 9.29 -10.93
N ALA A 42 10.81 8.30 -10.33
CA ALA A 42 11.47 7.26 -9.55
C ALA A 42 10.79 5.91 -9.75
N GLN A 43 11.60 4.87 -9.94
CA GLN A 43 11.16 3.49 -9.98
C GLN A 43 11.20 2.91 -8.56
N VAL A 44 10.04 2.87 -7.91
CA VAL A 44 9.90 2.45 -6.51
C VAL A 44 9.42 1.01 -6.43
N GLN A 45 10.13 0.19 -5.66
CA GLN A 45 9.77 -1.18 -5.37
C GLN A 45 9.74 -1.40 -3.85
N GLY A 46 8.76 -2.15 -3.37
CA GLY A 46 8.65 -2.44 -1.93
C GLY A 46 9.86 -3.18 -1.34
N SER A 47 10.63 -3.89 -2.18
CA SER A 47 11.84 -4.63 -1.78
C SER A 47 13.10 -3.77 -1.62
N MET A 48 13.11 -2.54 -2.19
CA MET A 48 14.24 -1.63 -2.08
C MET A 48 14.27 -0.91 -0.73
N THR A 49 15.46 -0.49 -0.30
CA THR A 49 15.63 0.32 0.91
C THR A 49 15.33 1.79 0.63
N PHE A 50 15.11 2.56 1.71
CA PHE A 50 14.98 4.02 1.54
C PHE A 50 16.28 4.65 1.02
N VAL A 51 17.44 4.13 1.41
CA VAL A 51 18.74 4.63 0.93
C VAL A 51 18.88 4.44 -0.57
N ASP A 52 18.41 3.31 -1.11
CA ASP A 52 18.42 3.06 -2.56
C ASP A 52 17.51 4.06 -3.30
N LEU A 53 16.30 4.30 -2.77
CA LEU A 53 15.39 5.28 -3.33
C LEU A 53 15.98 6.70 -3.26
N LEU A 54 16.58 7.07 -2.14
CA LEU A 54 17.23 8.37 -1.96
C LEU A 54 18.36 8.59 -2.98
N ALA A 55 19.19 7.56 -3.20
CA ALA A 55 20.24 7.62 -4.21
C ALA A 55 19.67 7.81 -5.63
N GLN A 56 18.61 7.10 -5.96
CA GLN A 56 17.91 7.23 -7.26
C GLN A 56 17.32 8.64 -7.44
N VAL A 57 16.58 9.14 -6.44
CA VAL A 57 15.96 10.48 -6.48
C VAL A 57 17.02 11.57 -6.55
N LYS A 58 18.13 11.43 -5.85
CA LYS A 58 19.27 12.35 -5.94
C LYS A 58 19.81 12.43 -7.36
N GLN A 59 20.01 11.30 -8.03
CA GLN A 59 20.48 11.28 -9.41
C GLN A 59 19.47 11.91 -10.38
N ALA A 60 18.18 11.59 -10.22
CA ALA A 60 17.11 12.18 -11.01
C ALA A 60 17.06 13.71 -10.83
N SER A 61 17.18 14.20 -9.58
CA SER A 61 17.19 15.64 -9.27
C SER A 61 18.38 16.36 -9.89
N LEU A 62 19.59 15.80 -9.77
CA LEU A 62 20.80 16.38 -10.39
C LEU A 62 20.69 16.39 -11.91
N GLY A 63 20.16 15.34 -12.52
CA GLY A 63 19.90 15.30 -13.96
C GLY A 63 18.88 16.34 -14.41
N ALA A 64 17.79 16.50 -13.65
CA ALA A 64 16.78 17.51 -13.94
C ALA A 64 17.32 18.93 -13.81
N GLN A 65 18.13 19.21 -12.78
CA GLN A 65 18.79 20.51 -12.60
C GLN A 65 19.75 20.86 -13.75
N ALA A 66 20.46 19.87 -14.30
CA ALA A 66 21.34 20.11 -15.45
C ALA A 66 20.57 20.55 -16.72
N HIS A 67 19.27 20.28 -16.77
CA HIS A 67 18.39 20.61 -17.89
C HIS A 67 17.21 21.53 -17.51
N GLN A 68 17.35 22.30 -16.42
CA GLN A 68 16.26 23.11 -15.86
C GLN A 68 15.78 24.24 -16.78
N ASP A 69 16.56 24.62 -17.79
CA ASP A 69 16.20 25.64 -18.78
C ASP A 69 15.14 25.17 -19.79
N LEU A 70 14.87 23.84 -19.87
CA LEU A 70 13.83 23.30 -20.75
C LEU A 70 12.45 23.64 -20.19
N PRO A 71 11.62 24.42 -20.91
CA PRO A 71 10.26 24.73 -20.46
C PRO A 71 9.39 23.47 -20.34
N PHE A 72 8.57 23.40 -19.27
CA PHE A 72 7.68 22.25 -19.01
C PHE A 72 6.75 21.96 -20.20
N GLU A 73 6.24 23.00 -20.86
CA GLU A 73 5.33 22.85 -22.01
C GLU A 73 6.04 22.18 -23.21
N GLN A 74 7.35 22.42 -23.40
CA GLN A 74 8.12 21.72 -24.43
C GLN A 74 8.32 20.27 -24.10
N LEU A 75 8.55 19.94 -22.81
CA LEU A 75 8.63 18.56 -22.32
C LEU A 75 7.31 17.82 -22.57
N VAL A 76 6.18 18.44 -22.23
CA VAL A 76 4.84 17.89 -22.48
C VAL A 76 4.62 17.65 -23.97
N HIS A 77 5.01 18.59 -24.82
CA HIS A 77 4.85 18.47 -26.25
C HIS A 77 5.72 17.35 -26.86
N ALA A 78 6.96 17.21 -26.37
CA ALA A 78 7.91 16.20 -26.88
C ALA A 78 7.51 14.76 -26.48
N LEU A 79 6.97 14.56 -25.30
CA LEU A 79 6.52 13.26 -24.83
C LEU A 79 5.11 12.89 -25.32
N ALA A 80 4.40 13.87 -25.91
CA ALA A 80 3.07 13.73 -26.51
C ALA A 80 2.10 12.84 -25.74
N PRO A 81 1.97 12.98 -24.40
CA PRO A 81 0.96 12.24 -23.68
C PRO A 81 -0.41 12.65 -24.19
N ASP A 82 -1.35 11.73 -24.19
CA ASP A 82 -2.75 12.02 -24.48
C ASP A 82 -3.22 13.16 -23.59
N ARG A 83 -3.56 14.31 -24.20
CA ARG A 83 -3.99 15.48 -23.47
C ARG A 83 -5.40 15.25 -22.94
N GLN A 84 -5.51 14.93 -21.66
CA GLN A 84 -6.76 14.92 -20.94
C GLN A 84 -6.91 16.24 -20.21
N LEU A 85 -8.09 16.88 -20.33
CA LEU A 85 -8.36 18.15 -19.66
C LEU A 85 -8.58 17.99 -18.15
N SER A 86 -8.76 16.76 -17.68
CA SER A 86 -9.09 16.44 -16.28
C SER A 86 -7.90 16.39 -15.34
N HIS A 87 -6.66 16.30 -15.84
CA HIS A 87 -5.47 16.20 -15.00
C HIS A 87 -4.20 16.71 -15.72
N SER A 88 -3.17 17.01 -14.93
CA SER A 88 -1.86 17.39 -15.45
C SER A 88 -1.23 16.24 -16.27
N PRO A 89 -0.61 16.52 -17.43
CA PRO A 89 -0.27 15.48 -18.39
C PRO A 89 0.86 14.52 -17.93
N LEU A 90 1.78 14.94 -17.07
CA LEU A 90 2.96 14.15 -16.70
C LEU A 90 2.96 13.72 -15.22
N PHE A 91 2.33 14.49 -14.35
CA PHE A 91 2.24 14.24 -12.91
C PHE A 91 0.97 14.86 -12.34
N GLN A 92 0.47 14.34 -11.23
CA GLN A 92 -0.69 14.83 -10.52
C GLN A 92 -0.34 15.37 -9.12
N VAL A 93 0.86 15.05 -8.64
CA VAL A 93 1.34 15.44 -7.32
C VAL A 93 2.50 16.41 -7.44
N MET A 94 2.41 17.55 -6.76
CA MET A 94 3.46 18.55 -6.67
C MET A 94 4.17 18.45 -5.32
N PHE A 95 5.48 18.56 -5.31
CA PHE A 95 6.29 18.70 -4.11
C PHE A 95 7.10 19.98 -4.19
N ASN A 96 6.98 20.83 -3.18
CA ASN A 96 7.74 22.08 -3.08
C ASN A 96 8.47 22.11 -1.74
N HIS A 97 9.77 22.41 -1.75
CA HIS A 97 10.56 22.61 -0.56
C HIS A 97 11.19 24.00 -0.59
N GLN A 98 10.85 24.81 0.39
CA GLN A 98 11.45 26.12 0.57
C GLN A 98 12.59 25.99 1.59
N GLY A 99 13.81 25.81 1.09
CA GLY A 99 15.03 25.77 1.91
C GLY A 99 15.54 27.17 2.22
N GLY A 100 15.91 27.39 3.46
CA GLY A 100 16.83 28.42 3.93
C GLY A 100 16.50 29.86 3.66
N VAL A 101 15.56 30.41 4.13
CA VAL A 101 15.36 31.66 4.85
C VAL A 101 14.02 31.47 5.54
N ALA A 102 14.05 31.04 6.79
CA ALA A 102 12.94 31.32 7.68
C ALA A 102 12.49 32.73 7.30
N ALA A 103 11.18 32.94 7.11
CA ALA A 103 10.64 34.24 6.90
C ALA A 103 11.21 35.14 8.02
N GLN A 104 12.38 35.70 7.76
CA GLN A 104 12.88 36.77 8.61
C GLN A 104 11.73 37.76 8.57
N ALA A 105 11.01 37.84 9.69
CA ALA A 105 9.91 38.75 9.82
C ALA A 105 10.37 40.03 9.18
N LEU A 106 9.75 40.42 8.08
CA LEU A 106 10.20 41.54 7.27
C LEU A 106 10.24 42.72 8.22
N GLN A 107 11.43 43.07 8.73
CA GLN A 107 11.59 44.19 9.68
C GLN A 107 11.56 45.48 8.88
N LEU A 108 10.36 45.99 8.71
CA LEU A 108 10.17 47.29 8.10
C LEU A 108 10.20 48.38 9.22
N PRO A 109 11.08 49.36 9.13
CA PRO A 109 11.16 50.39 10.16
C PRO A 109 9.81 51.09 10.37
N GLY A 110 9.30 51.03 11.60
CA GLY A 110 8.04 51.67 11.97
C GLY A 110 6.76 50.86 11.63
N LEU A 111 6.90 49.61 11.15
CA LEU A 111 5.76 48.72 10.84
C LEU A 111 5.88 47.44 11.64
N GLN A 112 4.75 46.95 12.13
CA GLN A 112 4.62 45.61 12.70
C GLN A 112 4.06 44.70 11.60
N VAL A 113 4.82 43.65 11.24
CA VAL A 113 4.43 42.69 10.21
C VAL A 113 3.95 41.44 10.90
N GLU A 114 2.71 41.03 10.60
CA GLU A 114 2.11 39.77 11.08
C GLU A 114 1.82 38.85 9.87
N SER A 115 2.11 37.59 10.02
CA SER A 115 1.67 36.57 9.06
C SER A 115 0.19 36.32 9.26
N LEU A 116 -0.59 36.46 8.20
CA LEU A 116 -1.98 36.03 8.18
C LEU A 116 -2.07 34.64 7.54
N ASP A 117 -2.80 33.74 8.20
CA ASP A 117 -3.13 32.46 7.61
C ASP A 117 -4.10 32.67 6.45
N TRP A 118 -3.60 32.46 5.24
CA TRP A 118 -4.39 32.53 4.03
C TRP A 118 -4.74 31.13 3.54
N SER A 119 -6.00 30.72 3.69
CA SER A 119 -6.47 29.50 3.06
C SER A 119 -6.81 29.77 1.58
N SER A 120 -6.03 29.21 0.68
CA SER A 120 -6.39 29.16 -0.75
C SER A 120 -7.53 28.15 -0.94
N HIS A 121 -8.59 28.58 -1.62
CA HIS A 121 -9.71 27.69 -1.97
C HIS A 121 -9.54 27.04 -3.36
N THR A 122 -8.34 27.11 -3.94
CA THR A 122 -8.03 26.56 -5.26
C THR A 122 -6.85 25.60 -5.18
N ALA A 123 -6.98 24.40 -5.73
CA ALA A 123 -5.90 23.46 -5.93
C ALA A 123 -5.58 23.36 -7.43
N GLN A 124 -4.32 23.49 -7.80
CA GLN A 124 -3.86 23.35 -9.19
C GLN A 124 -3.58 21.88 -9.56
N PHE A 125 -3.24 21.07 -8.57
CA PHE A 125 -2.91 19.66 -8.70
C PHE A 125 -3.79 18.84 -7.77
N ASP A 126 -3.85 17.53 -7.99
CA ASP A 126 -4.61 16.63 -7.15
C ASP A 126 -4.14 16.72 -5.70
N LEU A 127 -2.81 16.76 -5.49
CA LEU A 127 -2.17 16.90 -4.20
C LEU A 127 -0.89 17.74 -4.30
N THR A 128 -0.68 18.66 -3.37
CA THR A 128 0.57 19.42 -3.22
C THR A 128 1.10 19.28 -1.81
N LEU A 129 2.37 18.91 -1.68
CA LEU A 129 3.10 18.92 -0.43
C LEU A 129 4.11 20.07 -0.44
N ASP A 130 3.84 21.11 0.35
CA ASP A 130 4.77 22.19 0.62
C ASP A 130 5.49 21.93 1.93
N THR A 131 6.81 22.07 1.92
CA THR A 131 7.63 21.91 3.12
C THR A 131 8.58 23.09 3.27
N HIS A 132 8.86 23.48 4.52
CA HIS A 132 9.84 24.52 4.83
C HIS A 132 10.47 24.27 6.21
N GLU A 133 11.66 24.83 6.40
CA GLU A 133 12.29 24.82 7.72
C GLU A 133 11.79 25.99 8.55
N ALA A 134 11.31 25.72 9.76
CA ALA A 134 10.88 26.72 10.72
C ALA A 134 11.37 26.34 12.13
N ASP A 135 12.09 27.22 12.77
CA ASP A 135 12.58 27.06 14.16
C ASP A 135 13.34 25.76 14.43
N GLY A 136 14.11 25.28 13.44
CA GLY A 136 14.86 24.02 13.51
C GLY A 136 14.00 22.77 13.35
N ALA A 137 12.76 22.90 12.94
CA ALA A 137 11.85 21.82 12.61
C ALA A 137 11.42 21.90 11.13
N LEU A 138 10.98 20.76 10.58
CA LEU A 138 10.36 20.71 9.27
C LEU A 138 8.85 20.93 9.42
N ALA A 139 8.34 22.03 8.88
CA ALA A 139 6.91 22.27 8.74
C ALA A 139 6.43 21.79 7.37
N ALA A 140 5.22 21.26 7.31
CA ALA A 140 4.62 20.75 6.08
C ALA A 140 3.14 21.12 5.97
N THR A 141 2.72 21.44 4.75
CA THR A 141 1.32 21.72 4.40
C THR A 141 0.91 20.82 3.23
N LEU A 142 -0.22 20.14 3.36
CA LEU A 142 -0.85 19.36 2.30
C LEU A 142 -2.06 20.14 1.76
N SER A 143 -1.97 20.54 0.48
CA SER A 143 -3.08 21.13 -0.29
C SER A 143 -3.63 20.06 -1.25
N TYR A 144 -4.94 19.98 -1.43
CA TYR A 144 -5.58 18.93 -2.21
C TYR A 144 -6.84 19.39 -2.93
N ALA A 145 -7.18 18.70 -4.01
CA ALA A 145 -8.43 18.91 -4.73
C ALA A 145 -9.60 18.28 -3.96
N THR A 146 -10.55 19.10 -3.50
CA THR A 146 -11.71 18.65 -2.70
C THR A 146 -12.70 17.80 -3.50
N ASP A 147 -12.63 17.85 -4.82
CA ASP A 147 -13.40 16.97 -5.70
C ASP A 147 -12.86 15.52 -5.74
N LEU A 148 -11.60 15.32 -5.33
CA LEU A 148 -10.93 14.01 -5.32
C LEU A 148 -10.74 13.43 -3.93
N PHE A 149 -10.54 14.27 -2.93
CA PHE A 149 -10.20 13.85 -1.57
C PHE A 149 -11.07 14.55 -0.53
N ASP A 150 -11.52 13.82 0.46
CA ASP A 150 -12.07 14.39 1.68
C ASP A 150 -10.97 14.75 2.68
N ALA A 151 -11.26 15.69 3.59
CA ALA A 151 -10.31 16.18 4.59
C ALA A 151 -9.77 15.06 5.50
N ALA A 152 -10.62 14.11 5.90
CA ALA A 152 -10.22 13.01 6.77
C ALA A 152 -9.23 12.07 6.08
N THR A 153 -9.38 11.84 4.78
CA THR A 153 -8.44 11.05 3.99
C THR A 153 -7.07 11.73 3.91
N VAL A 154 -7.02 13.05 3.62
CA VAL A 154 -5.75 13.77 3.55
C VAL A 154 -5.09 13.87 4.93
N GLN A 155 -5.87 14.02 6.00
CA GLN A 155 -5.33 14.00 7.35
C GLN A 155 -4.69 12.65 7.71
N ARG A 156 -5.30 11.52 7.32
CA ARG A 156 -4.68 10.19 7.46
C ARG A 156 -3.41 10.06 6.62
N MET A 157 -3.43 10.55 5.37
CA MET A 157 -2.23 10.57 4.51
C MET A 157 -1.06 11.33 5.15
N ALA A 158 -1.34 12.48 5.80
CA ALA A 158 -0.35 13.23 6.55
C ALA A 158 0.22 12.41 7.72
N GLY A 159 -0.62 11.73 8.49
CA GLY A 159 -0.21 10.81 9.55
C GLY A 159 0.67 9.66 9.02
N HIS A 160 0.27 9.03 7.93
CA HIS A 160 1.04 7.98 7.28
C HIS A 160 2.40 8.48 6.74
N TRP A 161 2.44 9.70 6.20
CA TRP A 161 3.70 10.31 5.79
C TRP A 161 4.65 10.52 6.97
N LEU A 162 4.15 11.01 8.10
CA LEU A 162 4.94 11.17 9.33
C LEU A 162 5.43 9.81 9.86
N ASN A 163 4.58 8.77 9.86
CA ASN A 163 4.98 7.43 10.27
C ASN A 163 6.11 6.87 9.39
N LEU A 164 6.01 7.07 8.06
CA LEU A 164 7.10 6.72 7.14
C LEU A 164 8.39 7.46 7.48
N LEU A 165 8.33 8.78 7.70
CA LEU A 165 9.52 9.57 8.07
C LEU A 165 10.15 9.06 9.37
N HIS A 166 9.36 8.78 10.39
CA HIS A 166 9.85 8.22 11.66
C HIS A 166 10.53 6.86 11.44
N GLY A 167 9.89 5.96 10.64
CA GLY A 167 10.48 4.66 10.32
C GLY A 167 11.80 4.78 9.57
N ILE A 168 11.87 5.68 8.58
CA ILE A 168 13.07 5.95 7.79
C ILE A 168 14.21 6.50 8.66
N VAL A 169 13.92 7.40 9.58
CA VAL A 169 14.94 7.97 10.49
C VAL A 169 15.43 6.91 11.48
N ALA A 170 14.54 6.03 11.94
CA ALA A 170 14.89 4.95 12.87
C ALA A 170 15.78 3.87 12.19
N ASP A 171 15.45 3.49 10.96
CA ASP A 171 16.25 2.53 10.17
C ASP A 171 16.12 2.84 8.66
N PRO A 172 17.07 3.60 8.08
CA PRO A 172 17.07 3.93 6.66
C PRO A 172 17.35 2.73 5.74
N GLN A 173 17.81 1.61 6.28
CA GLN A 173 18.04 0.36 5.53
C GLN A 173 16.79 -0.52 5.48
N GLN A 174 15.74 -0.19 6.20
CA GLN A 174 14.49 -0.93 6.15
C GLN A 174 13.87 -0.82 4.74
N ARG A 175 13.26 -1.91 4.29
CA ARG A 175 12.60 -1.96 2.99
C ARG A 175 11.35 -1.07 2.99
N ILE A 176 11.13 -0.35 1.88
CA ILE A 176 9.99 0.57 1.73
C ILE A 176 8.65 -0.13 1.96
N GLY A 177 8.54 -1.40 1.51
CA GLY A 177 7.34 -2.21 1.71
C GLY A 177 7.05 -2.58 3.16
N GLU A 178 8.08 -2.62 4.01
CA GLU A 178 8.01 -3.01 5.43
C GLU A 178 7.85 -1.81 6.38
N LEU A 179 8.09 -0.59 5.90
CA LEU A 179 7.88 0.63 6.70
C LEU A 179 6.42 0.72 7.17
N ALA A 180 6.22 0.98 8.45
CA ALA A 180 4.89 1.14 9.02
C ALA A 180 4.20 2.39 8.45
N LEU A 181 3.00 2.21 7.90
CA LEU A 181 2.11 3.30 7.50
C LEU A 181 1.13 3.63 8.60
N LEU A 182 0.42 2.61 9.10
CA LEU A 182 -0.65 2.75 10.07
C LEU A 182 -0.10 2.97 11.47
N ASP A 183 -0.72 3.85 12.22
CA ASP A 183 -0.49 3.94 13.65
C ASP A 183 -1.17 2.80 14.43
N ALA A 184 -0.91 2.72 15.74
CA ALA A 184 -1.48 1.67 16.57
C ALA A 184 -3.02 1.73 16.64
N SER A 185 -3.61 2.92 16.56
CA SER A 185 -5.05 3.13 16.58
C SER A 185 -5.71 2.61 15.32
N GLU A 186 -5.13 2.92 14.14
CA GLU A 186 -5.60 2.44 12.85
C GLU A 186 -5.46 0.92 12.71
N GLN A 187 -4.35 0.35 13.21
CA GLN A 187 -4.17 -1.10 13.27
C GLN A 187 -5.25 -1.76 14.12
N GLN A 188 -5.52 -1.20 15.30
CA GLN A 188 -6.57 -1.68 16.19
C GLN A 188 -7.96 -1.59 15.53
N GLN A 189 -8.23 -0.51 14.82
CA GLN A 189 -9.48 -0.32 14.09
C GLN A 189 -9.67 -1.39 13.02
N ASN A 190 -8.64 -1.63 12.20
CA ASN A 190 -8.68 -2.63 11.12
C ASN A 190 -8.86 -4.05 11.65
N ILE A 191 -8.15 -4.42 12.73
CA ILE A 191 -8.13 -5.78 13.25
C ILE A 191 -9.36 -6.07 14.13
N ALA A 192 -9.72 -5.16 15.04
CA ALA A 192 -10.74 -5.41 16.05
C ALA A 192 -12.09 -4.78 15.71
N GLN A 193 -12.12 -3.50 15.28
CA GLN A 193 -13.40 -2.79 15.11
C GLN A 193 -14.10 -3.17 13.81
N TRP A 194 -13.36 -3.37 12.70
CA TRP A 194 -13.94 -3.78 11.44
C TRP A 194 -14.13 -5.30 11.29
N ASN A 195 -13.66 -6.06 12.28
CA ASN A 195 -13.87 -7.49 12.39
C ASN A 195 -14.61 -7.87 13.69
N PRO A 196 -15.81 -7.32 13.97
CA PRO A 196 -16.50 -7.50 15.26
C PRO A 196 -17.19 -8.86 15.37
N ASN A 197 -16.69 -9.90 14.74
CA ASN A 197 -17.23 -11.25 14.77
C ASN A 197 -16.29 -12.23 15.50
N PRO A 198 -15.95 -12.02 16.79
CA PRO A 198 -15.18 -13.00 17.53
C PRO A 198 -16.04 -14.27 17.67
N ARG A 199 -15.70 -15.32 16.95
CA ARG A 199 -16.26 -16.66 17.15
C ARG A 199 -15.18 -17.51 17.78
N SER A 200 -15.55 -18.18 18.85
CA SER A 200 -14.71 -19.21 19.43
C SER A 200 -14.70 -20.40 18.49
N PHE A 201 -13.57 -20.74 17.92
CA PHE A 201 -13.35 -21.95 17.13
C PHE A 201 -12.51 -22.92 17.97
N PRO A 202 -12.78 -24.23 17.86
CA PRO A 202 -11.93 -25.24 18.48
C PRO A 202 -10.57 -25.25 17.73
N THR A 203 -9.59 -24.53 18.26
CA THR A 203 -8.26 -24.35 17.63
C THR A 203 -7.47 -25.67 17.54
N GLU A 204 -7.76 -26.63 18.43
CA GLU A 204 -7.10 -27.94 18.49
C GLU A 204 -7.79 -29.00 17.62
N ALA A 205 -8.96 -28.71 17.04
CA ALA A 205 -9.71 -29.68 16.26
C ALA A 205 -9.49 -29.54 14.76
N CYS A 206 -8.97 -30.56 14.12
CA CYS A 206 -8.91 -30.64 12.65
C CYS A 206 -10.30 -30.86 12.04
N ALA A 207 -10.50 -30.45 10.78
CA ALA A 207 -11.78 -30.58 10.08
C ALA A 207 -12.35 -32.02 10.10
N HIS A 208 -11.50 -33.02 9.91
CA HIS A 208 -11.91 -34.43 9.92
C HIS A 208 -12.35 -34.91 11.32
N HIS A 209 -11.84 -34.33 12.40
CA HIS A 209 -12.32 -34.60 13.77
C HIS A 209 -13.74 -34.05 13.97
N LEU A 210 -14.02 -32.82 13.49
CA LEU A 210 -15.36 -32.24 13.56
C LEU A 210 -16.40 -33.06 12.80
N ILE A 211 -16.02 -33.58 11.61
CA ILE A 211 -16.89 -34.47 10.82
C ILE A 211 -17.09 -35.79 11.52
N ALA A 212 -16.06 -36.40 12.11
CA ALA A 212 -16.17 -37.63 12.89
C ALA A 212 -17.08 -37.45 14.10
N GLU A 213 -17.05 -36.31 14.77
CA GLU A 213 -17.96 -35.99 15.88
C GLU A 213 -19.43 -35.88 15.39
N GLN A 214 -19.66 -35.28 14.19
CA GLN A 214 -21.01 -35.29 13.61
C GLN A 214 -21.49 -36.72 13.28
N ALA A 215 -20.60 -37.59 12.85
CA ALA A 215 -20.93 -38.99 12.59
C ALA A 215 -21.30 -39.74 13.89
N ARG A 216 -20.72 -39.37 15.02
CA ARG A 216 -21.07 -39.89 16.36
C ARG A 216 -22.42 -39.39 16.85
N LEU A 217 -22.68 -38.05 16.69
CA LEU A 217 -23.89 -37.39 17.21
C LEU A 217 -25.14 -37.70 16.38
N ARG A 218 -25.02 -37.81 15.06
CA ARG A 218 -26.14 -37.97 14.13
C ARG A 218 -25.75 -38.84 12.93
N PRO A 219 -25.52 -40.14 13.16
CA PRO A 219 -24.99 -41.05 12.15
C PRO A 219 -25.86 -41.20 10.90
N ASP A 220 -27.18 -41.10 11.06
CA ASP A 220 -28.15 -41.29 9.99
C ASP A 220 -28.47 -40.02 9.18
N ALA A 221 -28.00 -38.85 9.65
CA ALA A 221 -28.22 -37.62 8.91
C ALA A 221 -27.38 -37.60 7.63
N ILE A 222 -27.92 -37.04 6.53
CA ILE A 222 -27.24 -36.93 5.26
C ILE A 222 -26.04 -36.00 5.39
N ALA A 223 -24.85 -36.51 5.10
CA ALA A 223 -23.59 -35.75 5.08
C ALA A 223 -23.22 -35.24 3.69
N VAL A 224 -23.40 -36.05 2.67
CA VAL A 224 -23.05 -35.74 1.28
C VAL A 224 -24.22 -36.12 0.37
N ARG A 225 -24.53 -35.25 -0.58
CA ARG A 225 -25.47 -35.51 -1.67
C ARG A 225 -24.82 -35.06 -2.99
N PHE A 226 -24.82 -35.99 -3.94
CA PHE A 226 -24.39 -35.74 -5.31
C PHE A 226 -25.32 -36.45 -6.28
N ASN A 227 -26.07 -35.70 -7.08
CA ASN A 227 -27.15 -36.22 -7.90
C ASN A 227 -28.15 -37.03 -7.03
N GLU A 228 -28.40 -38.31 -7.40
CA GLU A 228 -29.29 -39.18 -6.66
C GLU A 228 -28.57 -39.98 -5.54
N GLN A 229 -27.24 -39.87 -5.47
CA GLN A 229 -26.45 -40.54 -4.43
C GLN A 229 -26.42 -39.71 -3.15
N THR A 230 -26.63 -40.40 -2.02
CA THR A 230 -26.53 -39.79 -0.70
C THR A 230 -25.71 -40.67 0.22
N LEU A 231 -24.88 -40.07 1.07
CA LEU A 231 -24.23 -40.75 2.20
C LEU A 231 -24.63 -40.09 3.51
N SER A 232 -24.94 -40.90 4.51
CA SER A 232 -25.05 -40.41 5.88
C SER A 232 -23.67 -40.12 6.48
N TYR A 233 -23.65 -39.36 7.58
CA TYR A 233 -22.40 -39.10 8.33
C TYR A 233 -21.74 -40.38 8.81
N GLY A 234 -22.53 -41.36 9.28
CA GLY A 234 -22.03 -42.63 9.73
C GLY A 234 -21.37 -43.43 8.59
N GLU A 235 -22.02 -43.47 7.41
CA GLU A 235 -21.49 -44.19 6.26
C GLU A 235 -20.25 -43.52 5.68
N LEU A 236 -20.26 -42.19 5.53
CA LEU A 236 -19.12 -41.39 5.12
C LEU A 236 -17.92 -41.65 6.04
N ASN A 237 -18.13 -41.62 7.34
CA ASN A 237 -17.07 -41.85 8.33
C ASN A 237 -16.50 -43.26 8.25
N ARG A 238 -17.35 -44.31 8.06
CA ARG A 238 -16.90 -45.71 7.89
C ARG A 238 -16.05 -45.87 6.64
N GLN A 239 -16.50 -45.33 5.52
CA GLN A 239 -15.77 -45.42 4.24
C GLN A 239 -14.44 -44.66 4.31
N ALA A 240 -14.43 -43.42 4.85
CA ALA A 240 -13.22 -42.66 5.02
C ALA A 240 -12.21 -43.33 5.97
N ASN A 241 -12.67 -43.92 7.09
CA ASN A 241 -11.81 -44.68 8.01
C ASN A 241 -11.17 -45.90 7.33
N ARG A 242 -11.94 -46.69 6.56
CA ARG A 242 -11.41 -47.85 5.84
C ARG A 242 -10.29 -47.47 4.88
N ARG A 243 -10.49 -46.40 4.08
CA ARG A 243 -9.48 -45.91 3.16
C ARG A 243 -8.29 -45.23 3.90
N ALA A 244 -8.53 -44.54 5.02
CA ALA A 244 -7.47 -44.00 5.84
C ALA A 244 -6.50 -45.06 6.36
N HIS A 245 -7.04 -46.21 6.86
CA HIS A 245 -6.21 -47.32 7.30
C HIS A 245 -5.38 -47.92 6.15
N GLN A 246 -5.93 -47.99 4.93
CA GLN A 246 -5.16 -48.40 3.77
C GLN A 246 -4.01 -47.44 3.44
N LEU A 247 -4.26 -46.12 3.51
CA LEU A 247 -3.24 -45.10 3.29
C LEU A 247 -2.15 -45.12 4.36
N ILE A 248 -2.51 -45.31 5.63
CA ILE A 248 -1.56 -45.48 6.73
C ILE A 248 -0.67 -46.71 6.49
N ALA A 249 -1.25 -47.83 6.06
CA ALA A 249 -0.49 -49.02 5.74
C ALA A 249 0.49 -48.83 4.56
N LEU A 250 0.23 -47.85 3.69
CA LEU A 250 1.11 -47.43 2.58
C LEU A 250 2.14 -46.37 3.02
N GLY A 251 2.17 -46.00 4.29
CA GLY A 251 3.14 -45.05 4.84
C GLY A 251 2.68 -43.58 4.83
N VAL A 252 1.40 -43.31 4.61
CA VAL A 252 0.86 -41.96 4.71
C VAL A 252 0.77 -41.54 6.17
N GLY A 253 1.27 -40.35 6.48
CA GLY A 253 1.29 -39.71 7.80
C GLY A 253 1.50 -38.21 7.69
N PRO A 254 1.89 -37.52 8.78
CA PRO A 254 2.13 -36.11 8.76
C PRO A 254 3.12 -35.70 7.66
N ASP A 255 2.82 -34.57 6.99
CA ASP A 255 3.60 -33.99 5.89
C ASP A 255 3.74 -34.86 4.61
N VAL A 256 3.04 -35.98 4.54
CA VAL A 256 2.99 -36.79 3.32
C VAL A 256 1.93 -36.26 2.36
N LEU A 257 2.34 -35.94 1.13
CA LEU A 257 1.45 -35.49 0.05
C LEU A 257 0.82 -36.65 -0.65
N VAL A 258 -0.51 -36.65 -0.80
CA VAL A 258 -1.28 -37.71 -1.48
C VAL A 258 -2.09 -37.08 -2.62
N GLY A 259 -1.83 -37.50 -3.86
CA GLY A 259 -2.61 -37.11 -5.03
C GLY A 259 -4.05 -37.61 -4.95
N LEU A 260 -5.03 -36.74 -5.13
CA LEU A 260 -6.45 -37.05 -5.17
C LEU A 260 -6.99 -36.86 -6.60
N ALA A 261 -6.80 -37.84 -7.45
CA ALA A 261 -7.37 -37.89 -8.80
C ALA A 261 -8.74 -38.52 -8.78
N ALA A 262 -9.78 -37.73 -8.60
CA ALA A 262 -11.16 -38.21 -8.57
C ALA A 262 -12.09 -37.24 -9.30
N GLU A 263 -13.10 -37.76 -9.98
CA GLU A 263 -14.19 -36.93 -10.48
C GLU A 263 -15.01 -36.34 -9.32
N ARG A 264 -15.71 -35.24 -9.60
CA ARG A 264 -16.62 -34.64 -8.61
C ARG A 264 -17.69 -35.67 -8.25
N GLY A 265 -17.79 -35.98 -6.96
CA GLY A 265 -18.74 -37.00 -6.48
C GLY A 265 -18.51 -37.36 -5.03
N VAL A 266 -19.25 -38.35 -4.59
CA VAL A 266 -19.18 -38.88 -3.22
C VAL A 266 -17.78 -39.41 -2.92
N GLU A 267 -17.18 -40.12 -3.88
CA GLU A 267 -15.85 -40.74 -3.74
C GLU A 267 -14.74 -39.73 -3.52
N MET A 268 -14.84 -38.55 -4.15
CA MET A 268 -13.90 -37.47 -3.92
C MET A 268 -13.90 -37.00 -2.45
N ILE A 269 -15.09 -36.87 -1.86
CA ILE A 269 -15.23 -36.45 -0.44
C ILE A 269 -14.72 -37.56 0.50
N VAL A 270 -15.01 -38.80 0.20
CA VAL A 270 -14.49 -39.98 0.94
C VAL A 270 -12.95 -40.02 0.88
N GLY A 271 -12.37 -39.80 -0.32
CA GLY A 271 -10.92 -39.77 -0.53
C GLY A 271 -10.24 -38.64 0.23
N LEU A 272 -10.79 -37.41 0.13
CA LEU A 272 -10.30 -36.22 0.85
C LEU A 272 -10.26 -36.48 2.35
N LEU A 273 -11.39 -36.95 2.93
CA LEU A 273 -11.45 -37.24 4.36
C LEU A 273 -10.52 -38.38 4.77
N ALA A 274 -10.35 -39.39 3.92
CA ALA A 274 -9.44 -40.50 4.19
C ALA A 274 -7.99 -40.01 4.31
N ILE A 275 -7.56 -39.15 3.40
CA ILE A 275 -6.19 -38.59 3.41
C ILE A 275 -5.97 -37.77 4.70
N LEU A 276 -6.90 -36.87 5.04
CA LEU A 276 -6.82 -36.07 6.27
C LEU A 276 -6.83 -36.96 7.52
N LYS A 277 -7.63 -38.03 7.56
CA LYS A 277 -7.67 -39.01 8.68
C LYS A 277 -6.41 -39.87 8.78
N ALA A 278 -5.71 -40.08 7.67
CA ALA A 278 -4.41 -40.73 7.66
C ALA A 278 -3.27 -39.81 8.13
N GLY A 279 -3.55 -38.55 8.32
CA GLY A 279 -2.57 -37.50 8.71
C GLY A 279 -1.86 -36.86 7.53
N GLY A 280 -2.18 -37.24 6.29
CA GLY A 280 -1.58 -36.69 5.07
C GLY A 280 -2.22 -35.38 4.61
N ALA A 281 -1.60 -34.75 3.61
CA ALA A 281 -2.14 -33.61 2.90
C ALA A 281 -2.52 -34.01 1.46
N TYR A 282 -3.72 -33.62 1.04
CA TYR A 282 -4.18 -33.95 -0.33
C TYR A 282 -3.68 -32.92 -1.34
N VAL A 283 -3.39 -33.42 -2.55
CA VAL A 283 -3.08 -32.58 -3.73
C VAL A 283 -4.16 -32.92 -4.77
N PRO A 284 -5.00 -31.91 -5.15
CA PRO A 284 -6.08 -32.10 -6.11
C PRO A 284 -5.58 -32.41 -7.51
#